data_b366fcd176664fed207a7925da959a25
#
_entry.id   b366fcd176664fed207a7925da959a25
#
_cell.length_a   1.000
_cell.length_b   1.000
_cell.length_c   1.000
_cell.angle_alpha   90.00
_cell.angle_beta   90.00
_cell.angle_gamma   90.00
#
_symmetry.space_group_name_H-M   'P 1'
#
loop_
_entity.id
_entity.type
_entity.pdbx_description
1 polymer ?
#
loop_
_entity_poly.entity_id
_entity_poly.type
_entity_poly.pdbx_seq_one_letter_code
_entity_poly.pdbx_strand_id
1 'polypeptide(L)'
;GRELDEIVFFLNPALKISSLKVQGEEMSFRREGQVVIVNKRVSSAGKMKIEIVYAGGIDDRICYLDVPDISYQDTRTCSYLTCRFGKRNVFLGKDYTLLLPECLWYPVTVPPVNPVSPFDVSRQFTIFNLTISGHGKQKVISQGEKSVYRDRVVFKNRNPVTGLSLCMGDYIGRMINVDGIRYELYMFKNSLDVFRGLNHVEEFLSETIRESKGTLEEMMGRPFPYSRFQIVETPLSFTSYYREWQGGSGYVQPEIVFLPERGVGYCMDMRQEKKGGQVKRMTISAC
;
A
#
# COMPACT_ATOMS: atom_id res chain seq x y z
N GLY A 1 16.67 -24.38 -20.24
CA GLY A 1 15.84 -23.91 -19.15
C GLY A 1 15.29 -25.10 -18.37
N ARG A 2 14.98 -24.92 -17.11
CA ARG A 2 14.36 -25.97 -16.30
C ARG A 2 12.89 -26.08 -16.71
N GLU A 3 12.39 -27.27 -16.91
CA GLU A 3 10.97 -27.52 -17.11
C GLU A 3 10.25 -27.48 -15.75
N LEU A 4 9.09 -26.87 -15.73
CA LEU A 4 8.17 -26.82 -14.59
C LEU A 4 6.88 -27.56 -15.02
N ASP A 5 6.39 -28.45 -14.18
CA ASP A 5 5.17 -29.19 -14.46
C ASP A 5 3.90 -28.46 -14.09
N GLU A 6 4.02 -27.45 -13.22
CA GLU A 6 2.91 -26.66 -12.70
C GLU A 6 3.22 -25.17 -12.73
N ILE A 7 2.17 -24.36 -12.92
CA ILE A 7 2.18 -22.91 -12.72
C ILE A 7 1.47 -22.63 -11.41
N VAL A 8 2.15 -21.97 -10.48
CA VAL A 8 1.61 -21.62 -9.16
C VAL A 8 1.54 -20.10 -9.01
N PHE A 9 0.40 -19.62 -8.55
CA PHE A 9 0.24 -18.22 -8.15
C PHE A 9 -0.71 -18.09 -6.95
N PHE A 10 -0.70 -16.92 -6.32
CA PHE A 10 -1.47 -16.59 -5.13
C PHE A 10 -2.52 -15.56 -5.47
N LEU A 11 -3.74 -15.77 -4.98
CA LEU A 11 -4.87 -14.86 -5.14
C LEU A 11 -5.77 -14.97 -3.90
N ASN A 12 -6.35 -13.86 -3.46
CA ASN A 12 -7.24 -13.85 -2.30
C ASN A 12 -8.34 -14.92 -2.41
N PRO A 13 -8.56 -15.76 -1.40
CA PRO A 13 -9.46 -16.89 -1.48
C PRO A 13 -10.93 -16.50 -1.72
N ALA A 14 -11.34 -15.30 -1.34
CA ALA A 14 -12.70 -14.81 -1.60
C ALA A 14 -12.92 -14.35 -3.05
N LEU A 15 -11.85 -14.20 -3.85
CA LEU A 15 -11.94 -13.91 -5.28
C LEU A 15 -12.14 -15.20 -6.06
N LYS A 16 -13.32 -15.38 -6.67
CA LYS A 16 -13.68 -16.55 -7.45
C LYS A 16 -13.21 -16.38 -8.90
N ILE A 17 -12.39 -17.30 -9.38
CA ILE A 17 -11.92 -17.34 -10.77
C ILE A 17 -13.03 -17.93 -11.63
N SER A 18 -13.43 -17.19 -12.66
CA SER A 18 -14.43 -17.63 -13.64
C SER A 18 -13.82 -18.11 -14.97
N SER A 19 -12.61 -17.65 -15.31
CA SER A 19 -11.86 -18.11 -16.48
C SER A 19 -10.36 -17.97 -16.20
N LEU A 20 -9.60 -18.96 -16.64
CA LEU A 20 -8.14 -18.98 -16.58
C LEU A 20 -7.60 -19.52 -17.90
N LYS A 21 -6.83 -18.71 -18.63
CA LYS A 21 -6.22 -19.08 -19.90
C LYS A 21 -4.71 -18.97 -19.82
N VAL A 22 -4.04 -19.96 -20.40
CA VAL A 22 -2.58 -19.96 -20.56
C VAL A 22 -2.28 -20.06 -22.06
N GLN A 23 -1.62 -19.04 -22.61
CA GLN A 23 -1.35 -18.91 -24.06
C GLN A 23 -2.62 -18.97 -24.92
N GLY A 24 -3.75 -18.45 -24.39
CA GLY A 24 -5.05 -18.42 -25.07
C GLY A 24 -5.92 -19.68 -24.86
N GLU A 25 -5.38 -20.76 -24.31
CA GLU A 25 -6.12 -22.01 -24.04
C GLU A 25 -6.75 -21.98 -22.64
N GLU A 26 -8.03 -22.33 -22.54
CA GLU A 26 -8.73 -22.47 -21.25
C GLU A 26 -8.14 -23.64 -20.45
N MET A 27 -7.81 -23.39 -19.20
CA MET A 27 -7.15 -24.34 -18.32
C MET A 27 -7.98 -24.64 -17.08
N SER A 28 -8.02 -25.91 -16.70
CA SER A 28 -8.47 -26.29 -15.36
C SER A 28 -7.40 -25.95 -14.33
N PHE A 29 -7.82 -25.64 -13.12
CA PHE A 29 -6.94 -25.33 -12.01
C PHE A 29 -7.42 -25.97 -10.72
N ARG A 30 -6.50 -26.27 -9.83
CA ARG A 30 -6.76 -26.65 -8.43
C ARG A 30 -6.57 -25.42 -7.57
N ARG A 31 -7.42 -25.25 -6.57
CA ARG A 31 -7.31 -24.16 -5.61
C ARG A 31 -7.24 -24.70 -4.19
N GLU A 32 -6.24 -24.27 -3.43
CA GLU A 32 -6.05 -24.57 -2.03
C GLU A 32 -5.92 -23.23 -1.25
N GLY A 33 -7.03 -22.77 -0.71
CA GLY A 33 -7.08 -21.46 -0.09
C GLY A 33 -6.67 -20.35 -1.05
N GLN A 34 -5.53 -19.72 -0.76
CA GLN A 34 -4.95 -18.64 -1.59
C GLN A 34 -4.11 -19.15 -2.76
N VAL A 35 -3.73 -20.43 -2.76
CA VAL A 35 -2.85 -21.02 -3.79
C VAL A 35 -3.71 -21.50 -4.96
N VAL A 36 -3.33 -21.10 -6.16
CA VAL A 36 -3.94 -21.55 -7.41
C VAL A 36 -2.87 -22.28 -8.23
N ILE A 37 -3.16 -23.52 -8.61
CA ILE A 37 -2.23 -24.42 -9.26
C ILE A 37 -2.83 -24.84 -10.61
N VAL A 38 -2.09 -24.57 -11.67
CA VAL A 38 -2.44 -24.96 -13.04
C VAL A 38 -1.47 -26.04 -13.51
N ASN A 39 -1.98 -27.23 -13.80
CA ASN A 39 -1.16 -28.33 -14.32
C ASN A 39 -0.86 -28.08 -15.80
N LYS A 40 0.26 -27.42 -16.06
CA LYS A 40 0.76 -27.20 -17.43
C LYS A 40 2.28 -27.18 -17.40
N ARG A 41 2.88 -28.07 -18.20
CA ARG A 41 4.33 -28.08 -18.38
C ARG A 41 4.78 -26.88 -19.17
N VAL A 42 5.70 -26.12 -18.59
CA VAL A 42 6.21 -24.86 -19.14
C VAL A 42 7.73 -24.76 -18.98
N SER A 43 8.39 -24.13 -19.93
CA SER A 43 9.81 -23.81 -19.80
C SER A 43 10.00 -22.56 -18.93
N SER A 44 10.88 -22.64 -17.94
CA SER A 44 11.22 -21.53 -17.06
C SER A 44 11.88 -20.34 -17.80
N ALA A 45 12.37 -20.54 -19.01
CA ALA A 45 13.05 -19.51 -19.81
C ALA A 45 12.12 -18.78 -20.80
N GLY A 46 10.85 -19.24 -20.92
CA GLY A 46 9.88 -18.68 -21.88
C GLY A 46 9.04 -17.55 -21.33
N LYS A 47 8.61 -16.62 -22.21
CA LYS A 47 7.53 -15.67 -21.89
C LYS A 47 6.20 -16.41 -22.00
N MET A 48 5.36 -16.24 -20.98
CA MET A 48 4.05 -16.87 -20.93
C MET A 48 2.97 -15.81 -20.70
N LYS A 49 1.88 -15.91 -21.47
CA LYS A 49 0.70 -15.09 -21.26
C LYS A 49 -0.32 -15.87 -20.46
N ILE A 50 -0.73 -15.31 -19.30
CA ILE A 50 -1.80 -15.86 -18.47
C ILE A 50 -2.90 -14.79 -18.41
N GLU A 51 -4.15 -15.20 -18.66
CA GLU A 51 -5.34 -14.36 -18.54
C GLU A 51 -6.23 -14.96 -17.47
N ILE A 52 -6.61 -14.16 -16.50
CA ILE A 52 -7.44 -14.61 -15.37
C ILE A 52 -8.59 -13.62 -15.22
N VAL A 53 -9.81 -14.14 -15.25
CA VAL A 53 -11.03 -13.40 -14.93
C VAL A 53 -11.53 -13.86 -13.57
N TYR A 54 -11.67 -12.92 -12.65
CA TYR A 54 -12.13 -13.21 -11.30
C TYR A 54 -13.00 -12.09 -10.76
N ALA A 55 -13.85 -12.43 -9.78
CA ALA A 55 -14.73 -11.49 -9.09
C ALA A 55 -14.97 -11.94 -7.66
N GLY A 56 -15.35 -11.01 -6.80
CA GLY A 56 -15.70 -11.29 -5.41
C GLY A 56 -15.27 -10.19 -4.46
N GLY A 57 -15.40 -10.46 -3.18
CA GLY A 57 -14.83 -9.62 -2.12
C GLY A 57 -13.39 -9.99 -1.82
N ILE A 58 -12.87 -9.40 -0.75
CA ILE A 58 -11.54 -9.69 -0.22
C ILE A 58 -11.70 -10.26 1.19
N ASP A 59 -11.12 -11.43 1.45
CA ASP A 59 -10.93 -11.90 2.82
C ASP A 59 -9.74 -11.14 3.40
N ASP A 60 -9.99 -10.30 4.39
CA ASP A 60 -8.99 -9.43 5.01
C ASP A 60 -8.07 -10.18 5.99
N ARG A 61 -8.40 -11.43 6.31
CA ARG A 61 -7.62 -12.28 7.21
C ARG A 61 -6.52 -13.07 6.50
N ILE A 62 -6.41 -12.94 5.17
CA ILE A 62 -5.53 -13.80 4.34
C ILE A 62 -4.07 -13.86 4.80
N CYS A 63 -3.54 -12.74 5.28
CA CYS A 63 -2.15 -12.68 5.76
C CYS A 63 -1.96 -13.27 7.16
N TYR A 64 -3.04 -13.71 7.82
CA TYR A 64 -3.08 -14.04 9.24
C TYR A 64 -3.77 -15.39 9.52
N LEU A 65 -4.07 -16.16 8.50
CA LEU A 65 -4.85 -17.41 8.60
C LEU A 65 -4.26 -18.42 9.59
N ASP A 66 -2.93 -18.43 9.72
CA ASP A 66 -2.21 -19.38 10.57
C ASP A 66 -1.87 -18.81 11.96
N VAL A 67 -2.28 -17.56 12.25
CA VAL A 67 -2.01 -16.91 13.53
C VAL A 67 -3.26 -16.99 14.39
N PRO A 68 -3.23 -17.67 15.54
CA PRO A 68 -4.36 -17.74 16.45
C PRO A 68 -4.78 -16.35 16.94
N ASP A 69 -6.08 -16.09 17.02
CA ASP A 69 -6.64 -14.80 17.47
C ASP A 69 -6.08 -14.36 18.84
N ILE A 70 -5.79 -15.31 19.73
CA ILE A 70 -5.20 -15.03 21.04
C ILE A 70 -3.79 -14.40 20.93
N SER A 71 -3.05 -14.68 19.88
CA SER A 71 -1.73 -14.11 19.64
C SER A 71 -1.77 -12.60 19.37
N TYR A 72 -2.89 -12.08 18.90
CA TYR A 72 -3.11 -10.65 18.70
C TYR A 72 -3.49 -9.93 19.99
N GLN A 73 -3.97 -10.66 21.02
CA GLN A 73 -4.41 -10.11 22.29
C GLN A 73 -3.29 -10.02 23.33
N ASP A 74 -2.19 -10.76 23.14
CA ASP A 74 -1.08 -10.73 24.08
C ASP A 74 -0.22 -9.47 23.90
N THR A 75 -0.51 -8.48 24.74
CA THR A 75 0.19 -7.19 24.77
C THR A 75 1.58 -7.25 25.40
N ARG A 76 1.94 -8.35 26.06
CA ARG A 76 3.20 -8.50 26.82
C ARG A 76 4.34 -8.98 25.94
N THR A 77 4.03 -9.74 24.91
CA THR A 77 4.98 -10.13 23.87
C THR A 77 4.76 -9.27 22.64
N CYS A 78 5.05 -7.99 22.75
CA CYS A 78 5.13 -7.14 21.55
C CYS A 78 6.38 -7.54 20.77
N SER A 79 6.38 -8.77 20.27
CA SER A 79 7.36 -9.18 19.29
C SER A 79 7.09 -8.39 18.01
N TYR A 80 8.12 -8.10 17.26
CA TYR A 80 8.07 -7.50 15.93
C TYR A 80 6.99 -8.17 15.04
N LEU A 81 6.76 -9.46 15.22
CA LEU A 81 5.73 -10.25 14.55
C LEU A 81 4.32 -9.73 14.85
N THR A 82 3.99 -9.52 16.12
CA THR A 82 2.68 -9.04 16.55
C THR A 82 2.41 -7.63 16.03
N CYS A 83 3.42 -6.75 16.03
CA CYS A 83 3.29 -5.41 15.46
C CYS A 83 3.08 -5.43 13.94
N ARG A 84 3.67 -6.40 13.24
CA ARG A 84 3.52 -6.55 11.80
C ARG A 84 2.18 -7.20 11.42
N PHE A 85 1.77 -8.22 12.15
CA PHE A 85 0.51 -8.94 11.90
C PHE A 85 -0.74 -8.21 12.42
N GLY A 86 -0.59 -7.24 13.31
CA GLY A 86 -1.69 -6.42 13.79
C GLY A 86 -2.15 -5.32 12.82
N LYS A 87 -1.55 -5.22 11.62
CA LYS A 87 -1.93 -4.22 10.61
C LYS A 87 -2.99 -4.78 9.67
N ARG A 88 -3.99 -3.98 9.38
CA ARG A 88 -4.95 -4.30 8.31
C ARG A 88 -4.35 -3.97 6.95
N ASN A 89 -4.46 -4.89 6.00
CA ASN A 89 -3.94 -4.73 4.64
C ASN A 89 -5.04 -4.46 3.61
N VAL A 90 -6.29 -4.39 4.07
CA VAL A 90 -7.45 -4.12 3.22
C VAL A 90 -8.49 -3.33 3.99
N PHE A 91 -9.12 -2.40 3.31
CA PHE A 91 -10.30 -1.69 3.79
C PHE A 91 -11.29 -1.54 2.63
N LEU A 92 -12.49 -2.07 2.82
CA LEU A 92 -13.58 -2.00 1.84
C LEU A 92 -14.77 -1.31 2.51
N GLY A 93 -14.84 0.01 2.40
CA GLY A 93 -15.93 0.82 2.88
C GLY A 93 -16.73 1.41 1.72
N LYS A 94 -17.90 1.96 2.03
CA LYS A 94 -18.73 2.66 1.06
C LYS A 94 -18.03 3.87 0.44
N ASP A 95 -17.33 4.63 1.28
CA ASP A 95 -16.74 5.92 0.93
C ASP A 95 -15.22 5.87 0.83
N TYR A 96 -14.62 4.73 1.19
CA TYR A 96 -13.18 4.55 1.22
C TYR A 96 -12.79 3.09 0.94
N THR A 97 -11.79 2.91 0.10
CA THR A 97 -11.20 1.60 -0.23
C THR A 97 -9.69 1.70 -0.19
N LEU A 98 -9.04 0.73 0.43
CA LEU A 98 -7.61 0.52 0.34
C LEU A 98 -7.32 -0.97 0.16
N LEU A 99 -6.58 -1.30 -0.87
CA LEU A 99 -6.07 -2.63 -1.15
C LEU A 99 -4.55 -2.57 -1.22
N LEU A 100 -3.88 -3.22 -0.27
CA LEU A 100 -2.43 -3.38 -0.27
C LEU A 100 -2.04 -4.71 -0.93
N PRO A 101 -0.80 -4.88 -1.40
CA PRO A 101 -0.35 -6.13 -2.04
C PRO A 101 -0.58 -7.36 -1.16
N GLU A 102 -0.44 -7.20 0.15
CA GLU A 102 -0.55 -8.24 1.16
C GLU A 102 -1.93 -8.91 1.18
N CYS A 103 -2.99 -8.24 0.73
CA CYS A 103 -4.32 -8.85 0.66
C CYS A 103 -4.56 -9.68 -0.61
N LEU A 104 -3.57 -9.83 -1.49
CA LEU A 104 -3.62 -10.66 -2.70
C LEU A 104 -4.80 -10.31 -3.62
N TRP A 105 -5.09 -9.02 -3.77
CA TRP A 105 -6.21 -8.57 -4.61
C TRP A 105 -5.97 -8.73 -6.11
N TYR A 106 -4.76 -9.06 -6.51
CA TYR A 106 -4.36 -9.46 -7.87
C TYR A 106 -3.43 -10.66 -7.80
N PRO A 107 -3.33 -11.46 -8.89
CA PRO A 107 -2.48 -12.65 -8.91
C PRO A 107 -0.99 -12.30 -8.77
N VAL A 108 -0.29 -13.00 -7.89
CA VAL A 108 1.17 -12.87 -7.70
C VAL A 108 1.82 -14.25 -7.67
N THR A 109 3.04 -14.37 -8.16
CA THR A 109 3.79 -15.64 -8.14
C THR A 109 4.63 -15.80 -6.87
N VAL A 110 4.86 -14.71 -6.14
CA VAL A 110 5.53 -14.71 -4.83
C VAL A 110 4.62 -14.01 -3.84
N PRO A 111 4.21 -14.68 -2.75
CA PRO A 111 3.35 -14.04 -1.76
C PRO A 111 4.08 -12.88 -1.09
N PRO A 112 3.40 -11.75 -0.87
CA PRO A 112 4.00 -10.55 -0.28
C PRO A 112 4.29 -10.70 1.22
N VAL A 113 3.75 -11.74 1.85
CA VAL A 113 3.98 -12.08 3.26
C VAL A 113 4.33 -13.55 3.35
N ASN A 114 5.40 -13.86 4.07
CA ASN A 114 5.74 -15.22 4.45
C ASN A 114 5.43 -15.39 5.95
N PRO A 115 4.37 -16.11 6.33
CA PRO A 115 4.00 -16.29 7.73
C PRO A 115 5.02 -17.12 8.52
N VAL A 116 5.76 -18.02 7.86
CA VAL A 116 6.78 -18.86 8.49
C VAL A 116 8.08 -18.08 8.76
N SER A 117 8.44 -17.18 7.84
CA SER A 117 9.63 -16.33 7.96
C SER A 117 9.29 -14.89 7.53
N PRO A 118 8.73 -14.08 8.41
CA PRO A 118 8.29 -12.72 8.07
C PRO A 118 9.42 -11.78 7.67
N PHE A 119 10.66 -12.16 7.96
CA PHE A 119 11.87 -11.43 7.56
C PHE A 119 12.37 -11.81 6.18
N ASP A 120 12.03 -13.02 5.72
CA ASP A 120 12.37 -13.54 4.39
C ASP A 120 11.30 -13.14 3.38
N VAL A 121 11.29 -11.89 3.00
CA VAL A 121 10.36 -11.42 1.98
C VAL A 121 11.02 -11.57 0.62
N SER A 122 10.74 -12.68 -0.06
CA SER A 122 11.02 -12.78 -1.48
C SER A 122 10.17 -11.75 -2.21
N ARG A 123 10.80 -10.83 -2.92
CA ARG A 123 10.11 -9.75 -3.65
C ARG A 123 10.21 -10.00 -5.13
N GLN A 124 9.07 -9.94 -5.80
CA GLN A 124 9.01 -9.93 -7.25
C GLN A 124 8.88 -8.50 -7.74
N PHE A 125 9.80 -8.07 -8.58
CA PHE A 125 9.70 -6.77 -9.24
C PHE A 125 8.84 -6.89 -10.49
N THR A 126 7.81 -6.08 -10.59
CA THR A 126 6.80 -6.16 -11.66
C THR A 126 6.49 -4.79 -12.24
N ILE A 127 6.30 -4.73 -13.55
CA ILE A 127 5.75 -3.57 -14.25
C ILE A 127 4.24 -3.76 -14.39
N PHE A 128 3.46 -2.77 -13.96
CA PHE A 128 2.01 -2.80 -13.96
C PHE A 128 1.41 -1.82 -14.98
N ASN A 129 0.30 -2.25 -15.58
CA ASN A 129 -0.68 -1.39 -16.21
C ASN A 129 -2.01 -1.63 -15.52
N LEU A 130 -2.45 -0.67 -14.71
CA LEU A 130 -3.69 -0.77 -13.94
C LEU A 130 -4.74 0.15 -14.56
N THR A 131 -5.89 -0.39 -14.90
CA THR A 131 -7.06 0.39 -15.35
C THR A 131 -8.19 0.18 -14.35
N ILE A 132 -8.73 1.27 -13.83
CA ILE A 132 -9.85 1.28 -12.88
C ILE A 132 -11.03 2.01 -13.53
N SER A 133 -12.18 1.34 -13.54
CA SER A 133 -13.46 1.87 -13.99
C SER A 133 -14.50 1.76 -12.87
N GLY A 134 -15.57 2.54 -12.97
CA GLY A 134 -16.69 2.45 -12.00
C GLY A 134 -16.41 3.07 -10.63
N HIS A 135 -15.36 3.90 -10.50
CA HIS A 135 -14.98 4.54 -9.24
C HIS A 135 -15.89 5.72 -8.82
N GLY A 136 -16.89 6.06 -9.63
CA GLY A 136 -17.81 7.17 -9.36
C GLY A 136 -17.11 8.53 -9.26
N LYS A 137 -17.31 9.24 -8.15
CA LYS A 137 -16.67 10.53 -7.86
C LYS A 137 -15.41 10.41 -6.99
N GLN A 138 -15.07 9.21 -6.55
CA GLN A 138 -13.92 8.99 -5.68
C GLN A 138 -12.61 9.25 -6.45
N LYS A 139 -11.64 9.82 -5.77
CA LYS A 139 -10.28 9.89 -6.30
C LYS A 139 -9.63 8.52 -6.22
N VAL A 140 -9.05 8.10 -7.34
CA VAL A 140 -8.29 6.85 -7.45
C VAL A 140 -6.81 7.16 -7.36
N ILE A 141 -6.11 6.44 -6.50
CA ILE A 141 -4.69 6.62 -6.17
C ILE A 141 -4.00 5.27 -6.25
N SER A 142 -2.88 5.22 -6.95
CA SER A 142 -2.02 4.04 -7.11
C SER A 142 -0.62 4.47 -7.54
N GLN A 143 0.32 3.52 -7.63
CA GLN A 143 1.65 3.75 -8.17
C GLN A 143 1.61 4.01 -9.69
N GLY A 144 2.68 4.60 -10.23
CA GLY A 144 2.86 4.86 -11.65
C GLY A 144 2.22 6.16 -12.14
N GLU A 145 2.46 6.50 -13.40
CA GLU A 145 1.92 7.70 -14.04
C GLU A 145 0.42 7.57 -14.24
N LYS A 146 -0.33 8.57 -13.78
CA LYS A 146 -1.79 8.62 -13.83
C LYS A 146 -2.28 9.33 -15.09
N SER A 147 -3.20 8.67 -15.79
CA SER A 147 -3.99 9.27 -16.88
C SER A 147 -5.48 9.13 -16.56
N VAL A 148 -6.23 10.23 -16.67
CA VAL A 148 -7.67 10.27 -16.36
C VAL A 148 -8.45 10.37 -17.65
N TYR A 149 -9.39 9.47 -17.83
CA TYR A 149 -10.37 9.45 -18.92
C TYR A 149 -11.77 9.65 -18.34
N ARG A 150 -12.76 9.81 -19.21
CA ARG A 150 -14.15 10.07 -18.77
C ARG A 150 -14.73 8.98 -17.86
N ASP A 151 -14.42 7.71 -18.16
CA ASP A 151 -15.00 6.50 -17.54
C ASP A 151 -14.00 5.67 -16.76
N ARG A 152 -12.71 6.02 -16.83
CA ARG A 152 -11.64 5.22 -16.23
C ARG A 152 -10.42 6.03 -15.87
N VAL A 153 -9.63 5.48 -14.95
CA VAL A 153 -8.29 5.98 -14.60
C VAL A 153 -7.29 4.89 -14.91
N VAL A 154 -6.18 5.26 -15.55
CA VAL A 154 -5.10 4.35 -15.94
C VAL A 154 -3.82 4.75 -15.21
N PHE A 155 -3.15 3.77 -14.63
CA PHE A 155 -1.82 3.92 -14.04
C PHE A 155 -0.82 3.06 -14.79
N LYS A 156 0.33 3.62 -15.12
CA LYS A 156 1.44 2.91 -15.77
C LYS A 156 2.73 3.22 -15.04
N ASN A 157 3.37 2.23 -14.49
CA ASN A 157 4.70 2.42 -13.92
C ASN A 157 5.78 2.06 -14.93
N ARG A 158 6.81 2.90 -14.99
CA ARG A 158 7.99 2.67 -15.85
C ARG A 158 9.02 1.82 -15.13
N ASN A 159 9.16 2.04 -13.84
CA ASN A 159 10.09 1.30 -12.99
C ASN A 159 9.39 0.11 -12.36
N PRO A 160 10.03 -1.07 -12.31
CA PRO A 160 9.47 -2.21 -11.61
C PRO A 160 9.24 -1.89 -10.13
N VAL A 161 8.10 -2.29 -9.60
CA VAL A 161 7.74 -2.14 -8.18
C VAL A 161 7.49 -3.49 -7.54
N THR A 162 7.66 -3.56 -6.24
CA THR A 162 7.52 -4.81 -5.47
C THR A 162 6.07 -5.15 -5.12
N GLY A 163 5.15 -4.21 -5.31
CA GLY A 163 3.73 -4.41 -5.03
C GLY A 163 2.90 -3.24 -5.56
N LEU A 164 1.64 -3.51 -5.82
CA LEU A 164 0.66 -2.56 -6.31
C LEU A 164 -0.41 -2.32 -5.26
N SER A 165 -0.60 -1.07 -4.87
CA SER A 165 -1.67 -0.63 -3.97
C SER A 165 -2.75 0.09 -4.76
N LEU A 166 -3.99 -0.05 -4.34
CA LEU A 166 -5.12 0.72 -4.85
C LEU A 166 -5.83 1.40 -3.70
N CYS A 167 -5.96 2.71 -3.78
CA CYS A 167 -6.74 3.49 -2.83
C CYS A 167 -7.81 4.30 -3.56
N MET A 168 -9.02 4.34 -3.00
CA MET A 168 -10.11 5.17 -3.50
C MET A 168 -10.82 5.85 -2.33
N GLY A 169 -11.13 7.14 -2.48
CA GLY A 169 -11.81 7.90 -1.44
C GLY A 169 -12.12 9.34 -1.82
N ASP A 170 -12.82 10.04 -0.92
CA ASP A 170 -13.12 11.47 -1.07
C ASP A 170 -11.98 12.30 -0.49
N TYR A 171 -10.92 12.43 -1.27
CA TYR A 171 -9.72 13.15 -0.90
C TYR A 171 -9.68 14.57 -1.43
N ILE A 172 -9.05 15.45 -0.68
CA ILE A 172 -8.52 16.72 -1.19
C ILE A 172 -7.04 16.49 -1.51
N GLY A 173 -6.64 16.81 -2.73
CA GLY A 173 -5.26 16.69 -3.18
C GLY A 173 -4.55 18.04 -3.13
N ARG A 174 -3.33 18.05 -2.63
CA ARG A 174 -2.35 19.13 -2.71
C ARG A 174 -1.11 18.62 -3.42
N MET A 175 -0.36 19.51 -4.05
CA MET A 175 0.85 19.15 -4.78
C MET A 175 1.95 20.15 -4.47
N ILE A 176 3.13 19.64 -4.14
CA ILE A 176 4.34 20.42 -3.84
C ILE A 176 5.45 19.87 -4.72
N ASN A 177 6.23 20.74 -5.35
CA ASN A 177 7.42 20.34 -6.09
C ASN A 177 8.66 20.70 -5.28
N VAL A 178 9.49 19.70 -4.98
CA VAL A 178 10.75 19.88 -4.26
C VAL A 178 11.85 19.17 -5.04
N ASP A 179 12.86 19.91 -5.46
CA ASP A 179 14.04 19.41 -6.19
C ASP A 179 13.71 18.51 -7.38
N GLY A 180 12.70 18.90 -8.17
CA GLY A 180 12.26 18.18 -9.37
C GLY A 180 11.39 16.95 -9.09
N ILE A 181 11.11 16.64 -7.84
CA ILE A 181 10.19 15.57 -7.45
C ILE A 181 8.84 16.18 -7.09
N ARG A 182 7.77 15.61 -7.62
CA ARG A 182 6.39 15.98 -7.34
C ARG A 182 5.87 15.19 -6.14
N TYR A 183 5.58 15.87 -5.04
CA TYR A 183 4.93 15.32 -3.85
C TYR A 183 3.44 15.60 -3.91
N GLU A 184 2.64 14.55 -3.92
CA GLU A 184 1.18 14.61 -3.96
C GLU A 184 0.62 14.21 -2.59
N LEU A 185 -0.06 15.14 -1.91
CA LEU A 185 -0.67 14.91 -0.61
C LEU A 185 -2.17 14.71 -0.81
N TYR A 186 -2.68 13.59 -0.34
CA TYR A 186 -4.10 13.23 -0.37
C TYR A 186 -4.61 13.14 1.06
N MET A 187 -5.46 14.09 1.44
CA MET A 187 -5.95 14.26 2.80
C MET A 187 -7.47 14.24 2.83
N PHE A 188 -8.04 13.81 3.95
CA PHE A 188 -9.47 13.95 4.19
C PHE A 188 -9.84 15.40 4.50
N LYS A 189 -11.09 15.78 4.22
CA LYS A 189 -11.58 17.17 4.44
C LYS A 189 -11.37 17.64 5.87
N ASN A 190 -11.60 16.77 6.83
CA ASN A 190 -11.47 17.10 8.26
C ASN A 190 -10.02 17.37 8.69
N SER A 191 -9.05 16.80 8.00
CA SER A 191 -7.63 17.03 8.27
C SER A 191 -7.16 18.41 7.82
N LEU A 192 -7.83 19.03 6.85
CA LEU A 192 -7.49 20.37 6.37
C LEU A 192 -7.67 21.47 7.41
N ASP A 193 -8.61 21.30 8.35
CA ASP A 193 -8.84 22.32 9.38
C ASP A 193 -7.66 22.43 10.34
N VAL A 194 -6.87 21.38 10.50
CA VAL A 194 -5.61 21.39 11.25
C VAL A 194 -4.57 22.26 10.53
N PHE A 195 -4.54 22.22 9.20
CA PHE A 195 -3.58 22.98 8.40
C PHE A 195 -3.99 24.43 8.13
N ARG A 196 -5.27 24.79 8.24
CA ARG A 196 -5.75 26.16 8.03
C ARG A 196 -5.16 27.18 9.02
N GLY A 197 -4.76 26.73 10.19
CA GLY A 197 -4.13 27.56 11.22
C GLY A 197 -2.60 27.71 11.10
N LEU A 198 -1.97 27.02 10.17
CA LEU A 198 -0.52 27.01 9.99
C LEU A 198 -0.18 27.84 8.73
N ASN A 199 0.17 29.12 8.94
CA ASN A 199 0.79 29.92 7.90
C ASN A 199 2.15 29.29 7.57
N HIS A 200 2.47 29.16 6.27
CA HIS A 200 3.75 28.60 5.79
C HIS A 200 3.91 27.06 5.83
N VAL A 201 2.82 26.29 5.92
CA VAL A 201 2.92 24.80 5.90
C VAL A 201 3.65 24.28 4.67
N GLU A 202 3.44 24.89 3.50
CA GLU A 202 4.07 24.44 2.25
C GLU A 202 5.58 24.69 2.25
N GLU A 203 6.03 25.82 2.80
CA GLU A 203 7.45 26.13 2.94
C GLU A 203 8.12 25.17 3.93
N PHE A 204 7.51 24.99 5.10
CA PHE A 204 7.99 24.06 6.13
C PHE A 204 8.06 22.62 5.62
N LEU A 205 7.02 22.13 4.94
CA LEU A 205 7.02 20.81 4.34
C LEU A 205 8.10 20.67 3.26
N SER A 206 8.28 21.68 2.42
CA SER A 206 9.30 21.68 1.38
C SER A 206 10.71 21.61 1.95
N GLU A 207 10.97 22.34 3.03
CA GLU A 207 12.25 22.31 3.74
C GLU A 207 12.49 20.96 4.41
N THR A 208 11.52 20.44 5.15
CA THR A 208 11.58 19.14 5.81
C THR A 208 11.80 17.99 4.80
N ILE A 209 11.08 18.03 3.68
CA ILE A 209 11.25 17.06 2.59
C ILE A 209 12.66 17.13 2.02
N ARG A 210 13.19 18.34 1.76
CA ARG A 210 14.54 18.51 1.20
C ARG A 210 15.62 17.99 2.15
N GLU A 211 15.53 18.33 3.43
CA GLU A 211 16.47 17.84 4.44
C GLU A 211 16.41 16.31 4.58
N SER A 212 15.22 15.75 4.71
CA SER A 212 15.04 14.30 4.87
C SER A 212 15.51 13.54 3.63
N LYS A 213 15.17 14.02 2.43
CA LYS A 213 15.61 13.45 1.17
C LYS A 213 17.13 13.49 1.06
N GLY A 214 17.75 14.65 1.33
CA GLY A 214 19.22 14.80 1.26
C GLY A 214 19.93 13.83 2.20
N THR A 215 19.48 13.71 3.44
CA THR A 215 20.03 12.76 4.42
C THR A 215 19.91 11.31 3.94
N LEU A 216 18.75 10.91 3.42
CA LEU A 216 18.52 9.55 2.93
C LEU A 216 19.36 9.25 1.67
N GLU A 217 19.47 10.18 0.72
CA GLU A 217 20.28 10.03 -0.48
C GLU A 217 21.77 9.89 -0.14
N GLU A 218 22.25 10.68 0.83
CA GLU A 218 23.61 10.56 1.35
C GLU A 218 23.85 9.19 2.00
N MET A 219 22.95 8.75 2.90
CA MET A 219 23.06 7.44 3.55
C MET A 219 23.03 6.27 2.57
N MET A 220 22.21 6.38 1.52
CA MET A 220 22.03 5.32 0.52
C MET A 220 23.08 5.37 -0.59
N GLY A 221 23.81 6.48 -0.73
CA GLY A 221 24.73 6.73 -1.83
C GLY A 221 24.07 6.77 -3.21
N ARG A 222 22.77 7.04 -3.26
CA ARG A 222 21.96 7.04 -4.50
C ARG A 222 20.84 8.08 -4.42
N PRO A 223 20.51 8.74 -5.56
CA PRO A 223 19.38 9.64 -5.61
C PRO A 223 18.05 8.89 -5.50
N PHE A 224 17.01 9.59 -5.05
CA PHE A 224 15.66 9.07 -5.04
C PHE A 224 15.19 8.70 -6.47
N PRO A 225 14.75 7.46 -6.72
CA PRO A 225 14.62 6.93 -8.09
C PRO A 225 13.34 7.37 -8.81
N TYR A 226 12.41 8.04 -8.13
CA TYR A 226 11.12 8.37 -8.68
C TYR A 226 10.95 9.88 -8.87
N SER A 227 10.23 10.29 -9.93
CA SER A 227 9.88 11.69 -10.17
C SER A 227 8.64 12.15 -9.39
N ARG A 228 8.01 11.22 -8.64
CA ARG A 228 6.80 11.45 -7.88
C ARG A 228 6.82 10.66 -6.58
N PHE A 229 6.22 11.23 -5.54
CA PHE A 229 5.94 10.57 -4.27
C PHE A 229 4.56 10.95 -3.77
N GLN A 230 3.80 10.00 -3.27
CA GLN A 230 2.44 10.20 -2.80
C GLN A 230 2.36 9.96 -1.29
N ILE A 231 1.72 10.88 -0.58
CA ILE A 231 1.39 10.78 0.84
C ILE A 231 -0.13 10.75 0.94
N VAL A 232 -0.67 9.65 1.44
CA VAL A 232 -2.11 9.38 1.45
C VAL A 232 -2.58 9.12 2.87
N GLU A 233 -3.54 9.89 3.34
CA GLU A 233 -4.19 9.63 4.62
C GLU A 233 -5.05 8.36 4.55
N THR A 234 -5.05 7.60 5.63
CA THR A 234 -5.94 6.46 5.86
C THR A 234 -6.82 6.72 7.07
N PRO A 235 -8.04 6.18 7.15
CA PRO A 235 -8.84 6.31 8.36
C PRO A 235 -8.10 5.78 9.58
N LEU A 236 -8.24 6.46 10.71
CA LEU A 236 -7.56 6.07 11.96
C LEU A 236 -7.88 4.64 12.38
N SER A 237 -9.14 4.20 12.16
CA SER A 237 -9.61 2.85 12.42
C SER A 237 -8.92 1.77 11.57
N PHE A 238 -8.23 2.16 10.51
CA PHE A 238 -7.55 1.23 9.62
C PHE A 238 -6.20 0.74 10.16
N THR A 239 -5.53 1.53 10.98
CA THR A 239 -4.12 1.33 11.31
C THR A 239 -3.82 0.15 12.24
N SER A 240 -4.84 -0.40 12.93
CA SER A 240 -4.65 -1.55 13.81
C SER A 240 -5.90 -2.41 13.85
N TYR A 241 -5.71 -3.72 13.74
CA TYR A 241 -6.81 -4.68 13.83
C TYR A 241 -7.33 -4.82 15.28
N TYR A 242 -6.45 -4.66 16.28
CA TYR A 242 -6.74 -4.91 17.70
C TYR A 242 -6.29 -3.79 18.64
N ARG A 243 -5.69 -2.74 18.15
CA ARG A 243 -5.11 -1.68 18.98
C ARG A 243 -5.57 -0.31 18.51
N GLU A 244 -6.75 0.06 18.89
CA GLU A 244 -7.39 1.34 18.49
C GLU A 244 -6.57 2.59 18.84
N TRP A 245 -5.63 2.50 19.77
CA TRP A 245 -4.92 3.65 20.32
C TRP A 245 -3.40 3.62 20.20
N GLN A 246 -2.81 2.52 19.78
CA GLN A 246 -1.40 2.54 19.39
C GLN A 246 -1.29 3.08 17.99
N GLY A 247 -0.85 4.34 17.90
CA GLY A 247 -0.68 5.05 16.66
C GLY A 247 -0.05 4.16 15.61
N GLY A 248 -0.85 3.85 14.59
CA GLY A 248 -0.45 2.93 13.58
C GLY A 248 0.73 3.49 12.82
N SER A 249 1.79 2.72 12.72
CA SER A 249 2.80 2.95 11.72
C SER A 249 2.15 2.93 10.35
N GLY A 250 2.50 3.86 9.48
CA GLY A 250 2.00 3.91 8.11
C GLY A 250 2.41 2.68 7.29
N TYR A 251 1.90 2.60 6.08
CA TYR A 251 2.28 1.59 5.10
C TYR A 251 3.15 2.25 4.05
N VAL A 252 4.33 1.68 3.82
CA VAL A 252 5.27 2.17 2.81
C VAL A 252 5.26 1.21 1.63
N GLN A 253 4.99 1.75 0.46
CA GLN A 253 5.06 1.06 -0.81
C GLN A 253 5.91 1.91 -1.79
N PRO A 254 6.43 1.36 -2.88
CA PRO A 254 7.11 2.16 -3.88
C PRO A 254 6.26 3.35 -4.33
N GLU A 255 6.83 4.55 -4.36
CA GLU A 255 6.18 5.82 -4.74
C GLU A 255 5.05 6.32 -3.82
N ILE A 256 4.65 5.57 -2.77
CA ILE A 256 3.49 5.92 -1.97
C ILE A 256 3.67 5.52 -0.50
N VAL A 257 3.24 6.40 0.39
CA VAL A 257 3.09 6.11 1.81
C VAL A 257 1.67 6.39 2.25
N PHE A 258 1.11 5.47 3.03
CA PHE A 258 -0.18 5.61 3.66
C PHE A 258 0.02 5.92 5.13
N LEU A 259 -0.53 7.04 5.59
CA LEU A 259 -0.41 7.51 6.96
C LEU A 259 -1.79 7.63 7.59
N PRO A 260 -1.95 7.30 8.88
CA PRO A 260 -3.24 7.48 9.55
C PRO A 260 -3.63 8.96 9.58
N GLU A 261 -4.92 9.23 9.37
CA GLU A 261 -5.48 10.56 9.59
C GLU A 261 -5.19 11.01 11.02
N ARG A 262 -4.89 12.31 11.21
CA ARG A 262 -4.57 12.87 12.52
C ARG A 262 -3.49 12.06 13.23
N GLY A 263 -2.39 11.79 12.54
CA GLY A 263 -1.28 11.00 13.09
C GLY A 263 -1.04 11.34 14.57
N VAL A 264 -0.87 10.34 15.42
CA VAL A 264 -0.80 10.46 16.88
C VAL A 264 0.21 11.51 17.38
N GLY A 265 1.28 11.77 16.60
CA GLY A 265 2.22 12.86 16.85
C GLY A 265 1.60 14.26 16.77
N TYR A 266 0.60 14.47 15.91
CA TYR A 266 -0.07 15.76 15.77
C TYR A 266 -0.88 16.18 17.01
N CYS A 267 -1.46 15.24 17.73
CA CYS A 267 -2.29 15.55 18.89
C CYS A 267 -1.49 15.89 20.14
N MET A 268 -0.27 15.40 20.28
CA MET A 268 0.53 15.61 21.48
C MET A 268 1.28 16.94 21.48
N ASP A 269 1.87 17.36 20.37
CA ASP A 269 2.68 18.59 20.33
C ASP A 269 1.84 19.87 20.33
N MET A 270 0.68 19.87 19.69
CA MET A 270 -0.21 21.06 19.69
C MET A 270 -0.77 21.41 21.07
N ARG A 271 -0.83 20.49 22.02
CA ARG A 271 -1.28 20.79 23.40
C ARG A 271 -0.19 21.43 24.26
N GLN A 272 1.07 21.23 23.96
CA GLN A 272 2.18 21.82 24.71
C GLN A 272 2.52 23.25 24.29
N GLU A 273 2.29 23.64 23.05
CA GLU A 273 2.64 24.98 22.55
C GLU A 273 1.71 26.10 23.03
N LYS A 274 0.51 25.83 23.49
CA LYS A 274 -0.38 26.86 24.03
C LYS A 274 0.07 27.47 25.37
N LYS A 275 1.12 26.97 26.00
CA LYS A 275 1.61 27.43 27.30
C LYS A 275 2.85 28.33 27.30
N GLY A 276 3.47 28.62 26.18
CA GLY A 276 4.77 29.29 26.25
C GLY A 276 5.21 30.24 25.15
N GLY A 277 4.39 30.64 24.20
CA GLY A 277 4.70 31.80 23.33
C GLY A 277 5.99 31.76 22.48
N GLN A 278 6.71 30.64 22.43
CA GLN A 278 7.84 30.39 21.53
C GLN A 278 7.63 29.12 20.73
N VAL A 279 7.59 29.26 19.41
CA VAL A 279 7.54 28.15 18.47
C VAL A 279 8.79 27.28 18.66
N LYS A 280 8.66 26.17 19.35
CA LYS A 280 9.70 25.14 19.37
C LYS A 280 9.52 24.27 18.13
N ARG A 281 10.64 23.97 17.44
CA ARG A 281 10.73 23.08 16.29
C ARG A 281 9.88 21.83 16.49
N MET A 282 8.92 21.59 15.61
CA MET A 282 8.22 20.32 15.51
C MET A 282 9.22 19.26 15.04
N THR A 283 9.52 18.31 15.89
CA THR A 283 10.27 17.11 15.47
C THR A 283 9.23 16.09 15.05
N ILE A 284 9.09 15.86 13.76
CA ILE A 284 8.36 14.70 13.24
C ILE A 284 9.30 13.51 13.39
N SER A 285 9.22 12.81 14.51
CA SER A 285 9.86 11.52 14.63
C SER A 285 8.94 10.47 13.99
N ALA A 286 9.34 10.01 12.81
CA ALA A 286 8.82 8.78 12.25
C ALA A 286 9.41 7.62 13.09
N CYS A 287 8.57 6.94 13.86
CA CYS A 287 8.88 5.62 14.41
C CYS A 287 8.62 4.53 13.37
#